data_00b188366c67a9a0689ba44204ac7afd
#
_entry.id   00b188366c67a9a0689ba44204ac7afd
#
_cell.length_a   1.000
_cell.length_b   1.000
_cell.length_c   1.000
_cell.angle_alpha   90.00
_cell.angle_beta   90.00
_cell.angle_gamma   90.00
#
_symmetry.space_group_name_H-M   'P 1'
#
loop_
_entity.id
_entity.type
_entity.pdbx_description
1 polymer ?
#
loop_
_entity_poly.entity_id
_entity_poly.type
_entity_poly.pdbx_seq_one_letter_code
_entity_poly.pdbx_strand_id
1 'polypeptide(L)'
;MGRFQDKAEMSEVDETEVEEGTTESAPTVSRKVRRRPRRTRPRSRTIAMKRLTREELRIGALLYPPVDIPRPESRAACREEVGPCPWVSCKHHLYLDVNPDTGSIKINFPDLEPWEMNETCSLDVADRGGITLEEVGEIMNLTRERIRQVEVRGLLQLKMAAPTAEDMGITIPRPKKN
;
A
#
# COMPACT_ATOMS: atom_id res chain seq x y z
N MET A 1 -53.09 35.07 1.98
CA MET A 1 -53.38 36.02 0.88
C MET A 1 -52.13 36.19 0.06
N GLY A 2 -52.25 36.09 -1.24
CA GLY A 2 -51.14 36.34 -2.19
C GLY A 2 -50.87 35.15 -3.14
N ARG A 3 -51.79 34.96 -4.05
CA ARG A 3 -51.66 34.18 -5.31
C ARG A 3 -50.65 34.88 -6.21
N PHE A 4 -49.76 34.13 -6.90
CA PHE A 4 -49.27 34.53 -8.19
C PHE A 4 -49.36 33.36 -9.16
N GLN A 5 -50.02 33.68 -10.24
CA GLN A 5 -50.46 32.82 -11.35
C GLN A 5 -49.34 32.62 -12.37
N ASP A 6 -49.43 31.48 -13.00
CA ASP A 6 -49.07 31.07 -14.35
C ASP A 6 -48.65 32.12 -15.37
N LYS A 7 -47.61 31.80 -16.14
CA LYS A 7 -47.66 31.97 -17.57
C LYS A 7 -46.71 30.99 -18.28
N ALA A 8 -47.34 30.06 -18.96
CA ALA A 8 -46.74 29.26 -20.02
C ALA A 8 -46.55 30.14 -21.26
N GLU A 9 -45.42 30.11 -21.89
CA GLU A 9 -45.25 30.45 -23.29
C GLU A 9 -44.49 29.34 -24.00
N MET A 10 -45.27 28.66 -24.83
CA MET A 10 -44.79 27.76 -25.89
C MET A 10 -44.30 28.67 -27.04
N SER A 11 -43.11 28.43 -27.57
CA SER A 11 -42.69 28.89 -28.90
C SER A 11 -41.95 27.72 -29.60
N GLU A 12 -42.65 27.17 -30.52
CA GLU A 12 -42.36 26.88 -31.93
C GLU A 12 -41.03 26.21 -32.27
N VAL A 13 -41.21 25.01 -32.76
CA VAL A 13 -40.29 24.13 -33.47
C VAL A 13 -39.80 24.78 -34.76
N ASP A 14 -38.53 24.84 -35.00
CA ASP A 14 -37.95 25.08 -36.32
C ASP A 14 -37.21 23.81 -36.77
N GLU A 15 -37.81 23.19 -37.79
CA GLU A 15 -37.22 22.07 -38.53
C GLU A 15 -36.27 22.64 -39.58
N THR A 16 -34.97 22.44 -39.41
CA THR A 16 -34.03 22.59 -40.54
C THR A 16 -32.87 21.63 -40.48
N GLU A 17 -32.81 20.84 -41.51
CA GLU A 17 -31.66 20.31 -42.25
C GLU A 17 -30.79 19.25 -41.59
N VAL A 18 -31.01 18.05 -42.09
CA VAL A 18 -30.16 16.86 -42.01
C VAL A 18 -28.92 17.11 -42.89
N GLU A 19 -27.81 17.50 -42.28
CA GLU A 19 -26.51 17.41 -42.95
C GLU A 19 -25.95 16.00 -42.83
N GLU A 20 -25.68 15.37 -43.98
CA GLU A 20 -24.97 14.10 -44.11
C GLU A 20 -23.57 14.23 -43.45
N GLY A 21 -23.46 13.67 -42.24
CA GLY A 21 -22.18 13.64 -41.50
C GLY A 21 -21.21 12.70 -42.19
N THR A 22 -20.14 13.28 -42.71
CA THR A 22 -18.89 12.64 -43.10
C THR A 22 -18.43 11.66 -42.03
N THR A 23 -18.32 10.39 -42.33
CA THR A 23 -17.75 9.37 -41.45
C THR A 23 -16.30 9.65 -41.22
N GLU A 24 -15.99 10.44 -40.20
CA GLU A 24 -14.66 10.68 -39.73
C GLU A 24 -14.13 9.40 -39.09
N SER A 25 -13.21 8.74 -39.80
CA SER A 25 -12.55 7.53 -39.33
C SER A 25 -11.85 7.81 -38.00
N ALA A 26 -12.25 7.10 -36.95
CA ALA A 26 -11.64 7.23 -35.62
C ALA A 26 -10.11 7.14 -35.70
N PRO A 27 -9.37 8.06 -35.10
CA PRO A 27 -7.89 8.08 -35.19
C PRO A 27 -7.32 6.79 -34.63
N THR A 28 -6.56 6.08 -35.45
CA THR A 28 -5.88 4.84 -35.07
C THR A 28 -4.82 5.17 -34.01
N VAL A 29 -5.16 4.96 -32.74
CA VAL A 29 -4.26 5.23 -31.62
C VAL A 29 -3.06 4.30 -31.70
N SER A 30 -1.88 4.86 -31.99
CA SER A 30 -0.64 4.10 -32.09
C SER A 30 -0.33 3.36 -30.78
N ARG A 31 0.39 2.22 -30.85
CA ARG A 31 0.83 1.45 -29.66
C ARG A 31 1.55 2.29 -28.60
N LYS A 32 2.20 3.40 -29.00
CA LYS A 32 2.89 4.32 -28.07
C LYS A 32 1.92 5.08 -27.14
N VAL A 33 0.73 5.44 -27.63
CA VAL A 33 -0.27 6.20 -26.86
C VAL A 33 -1.03 5.30 -25.87
N ARG A 34 -1.06 3.99 -26.11
CA ARG A 34 -1.68 3.00 -25.20
C ARG A 34 -0.82 2.64 -23.96
N ARG A 35 0.41 3.15 -23.86
CA ARG A 35 1.16 3.01 -22.60
C ARG A 35 0.44 3.81 -21.54
N ARG A 36 -0.25 3.12 -20.62
CA ARG A 36 -0.79 3.72 -19.40
C ARG A 36 0.32 4.59 -18.81
N PRO A 37 0.02 5.87 -18.43
CA PRO A 37 1.00 6.71 -17.78
C PRO A 37 1.60 5.90 -16.62
N ARG A 38 2.94 5.81 -16.57
CA ARG A 38 3.61 5.20 -15.43
C ARG A 38 3.13 5.98 -14.22
N ARG A 39 2.36 5.35 -13.33
CA ARG A 39 2.07 5.92 -12.02
C ARG A 39 3.42 6.31 -11.43
N THR A 40 3.64 7.60 -11.24
CA THR A 40 4.86 8.13 -10.62
C THR A 40 4.79 7.75 -9.15
N ARG A 41 5.41 6.61 -8.81
CA ARG A 41 5.57 6.21 -7.41
C ARG A 41 6.56 7.15 -6.74
N PRO A 42 6.31 7.54 -5.49
CA PRO A 42 7.31 8.27 -4.71
C PRO A 42 8.60 7.42 -4.64
N ARG A 43 9.76 8.06 -4.78
CA ARG A 43 11.04 7.36 -4.66
C ARG A 43 11.34 7.11 -3.20
N SER A 44 11.44 5.85 -2.79
CA SER A 44 11.96 5.50 -1.48
C SER A 44 13.39 6.02 -1.30
N ARG A 45 13.73 6.46 -0.10
CA ARG A 45 15.05 6.96 0.27
C ARG A 45 15.75 5.97 1.19
N THR A 46 16.98 5.60 0.89
CA THR A 46 17.77 4.74 1.76
C THR A 46 18.84 5.58 2.44
N ILE A 47 18.91 5.46 3.76
CA ILE A 47 19.92 6.07 4.61
C ILE A 47 20.89 4.96 5.02
N ALA A 48 22.16 5.10 4.61
CA ALA A 48 23.19 4.17 5.01
C ALA A 48 23.48 4.33 6.51
N MET A 49 23.70 3.21 7.19
CA MET A 49 24.15 3.24 8.60
C MET A 49 25.51 3.91 8.69
N LYS A 50 25.57 5.03 9.41
CA LYS A 50 26.80 5.72 9.76
C LYS A 50 27.12 5.41 11.23
N ARG A 51 28.35 5.01 11.52
CA ARG A 51 28.79 4.95 12.91
C ARG A 51 28.87 6.37 13.46
N LEU A 52 28.05 6.66 14.44
CA LEU A 52 28.04 7.94 15.15
C LEU A 52 29.18 7.98 16.14
N THR A 53 29.80 9.14 16.28
CA THR A 53 30.80 9.40 17.34
C THR A 53 30.10 9.51 18.69
N ARG A 54 30.87 9.38 19.80
CA ARG A 54 30.30 9.56 21.15
C ARG A 54 29.68 10.93 21.35
N GLU A 55 30.27 11.96 20.74
CA GLU A 55 29.78 13.33 20.82
C GLU A 55 28.44 13.50 20.06
N GLU A 56 28.34 12.96 18.84
CA GLU A 56 27.09 12.95 18.07
C GLU A 56 25.97 12.22 18.82
N LEU A 57 26.27 11.09 19.48
CA LEU A 57 25.30 10.36 20.30
C LEU A 57 24.85 11.18 21.52
N ARG A 58 25.78 11.89 22.18
CA ARG A 58 25.45 12.75 23.30
C ARG A 58 24.57 13.93 22.91
N ILE A 59 24.93 14.59 21.82
CA ILE A 59 24.12 15.68 21.27
C ILE A 59 22.74 15.17 20.86
N GLY A 60 22.69 14.02 20.19
CA GLY A 60 21.42 13.39 19.77
C GLY A 60 20.52 13.07 20.97
N ALA A 61 21.05 12.53 22.04
CA ALA A 61 20.31 12.23 23.27
C ALA A 61 19.76 13.49 23.98
N LEU A 62 20.49 14.63 23.87
CA LEU A 62 20.01 15.90 24.39
C LEU A 62 18.91 16.53 23.56
N LEU A 63 19.00 16.43 22.22
CA LEU A 63 18.02 16.98 21.30
C LEU A 63 16.74 16.13 21.22
N TYR A 64 16.90 14.82 21.32
CA TYR A 64 15.83 13.83 21.21
C TYR A 64 15.88 12.90 22.43
N PRO A 65 15.39 13.37 23.60
CA PRO A 65 15.35 12.52 24.79
C PRO A 65 14.48 11.29 24.51
N PRO A 66 14.82 10.12 25.06
CA PRO A 66 14.02 8.91 24.90
C PRO A 66 12.61 9.15 25.45
N VAL A 67 11.61 8.79 24.66
CA VAL A 67 10.22 8.85 25.10
C VAL A 67 9.95 7.66 26.00
N ASP A 68 9.51 7.91 27.23
CA ASP A 68 9.26 6.88 28.25
C ASP A 68 7.86 6.24 28.09
N ILE A 69 7.47 5.93 26.85
CA ILE A 69 6.24 5.21 26.55
C ILE A 69 6.62 3.78 26.19
N PRO A 70 6.16 2.78 26.98
CA PRO A 70 6.47 1.39 26.71
C PRO A 70 5.82 0.94 25.39
N ARG A 71 6.62 0.30 24.54
CA ARG A 71 6.12 -0.28 23.31
C ARG A 71 5.24 -1.50 23.62
N PRO A 72 4.07 -1.67 22.95
CA PRO A 72 3.25 -2.85 23.11
C PRO A 72 4.03 -4.13 22.78
N GLU A 73 4.00 -5.12 23.69
CA GLU A 73 4.69 -6.39 23.51
C GLU A 73 3.90 -7.39 22.68
N SER A 74 2.58 -7.25 22.66
CA SER A 74 1.67 -8.18 21.98
C SER A 74 0.78 -7.50 20.97
N ARG A 75 0.28 -8.26 19.99
CA ARG A 75 -0.69 -7.78 19.00
C ARG A 75 -2.00 -7.32 19.66
N ALA A 76 -2.43 -7.97 20.72
CA ALA A 76 -3.65 -7.59 21.44
C ALA A 76 -3.54 -6.18 22.02
N ALA A 77 -2.42 -5.86 22.68
CA ALA A 77 -2.15 -4.53 23.20
C ALA A 77 -2.10 -3.44 22.09
N CYS A 78 -1.54 -3.76 20.92
CA CYS A 78 -1.54 -2.83 19.78
C CYS A 78 -2.94 -2.51 19.24
N ARG A 79 -3.90 -3.46 19.34
CA ARG A 79 -5.27 -3.25 18.85
C ARG A 79 -6.10 -2.31 19.71
N GLU A 80 -5.73 -2.13 20.96
CA GLU A 80 -6.41 -1.25 21.90
C GLU A 80 -6.06 0.23 21.64
N GLU A 81 -4.96 0.50 20.90
CA GLU A 81 -4.56 1.84 20.56
C GLU A 81 -5.34 2.36 19.34
N VAL A 82 -5.93 3.54 19.47
CA VAL A 82 -6.72 4.20 18.42
C VAL A 82 -5.84 5.20 17.68
N GLY A 83 -5.79 5.10 16.34
CA GLY A 83 -5.10 6.04 15.48
C GLY A 83 -3.91 5.44 14.72
N PRO A 84 -3.15 6.27 14.00
CA PRO A 84 -1.96 5.81 13.30
C PRO A 84 -0.89 5.34 14.30
N CYS A 85 -0.27 4.19 14.01
CA CYS A 85 0.73 3.59 14.90
C CYS A 85 1.95 4.50 15.06
N PRO A 86 2.34 4.91 16.29
CA PRO A 86 3.50 5.78 16.51
C PRO A 86 4.85 5.03 16.46
N TRP A 87 4.82 3.70 16.48
CA TRP A 87 6.01 2.85 16.63
C TRP A 87 6.69 2.56 15.29
N VAL A 88 7.30 3.59 14.68
CA VAL A 88 7.98 3.51 13.36
C VAL A 88 9.10 2.48 13.30
N SER A 89 9.75 2.18 14.45
CA SER A 89 10.81 1.16 14.55
C SER A 89 10.27 -0.28 14.62
N CYS A 90 8.96 -0.46 14.61
CA CYS A 90 8.35 -1.78 14.60
C CYS A 90 8.59 -2.47 13.25
N LYS A 91 8.95 -3.76 13.27
CA LYS A 91 9.12 -4.57 12.05
C LYS A 91 7.87 -4.68 11.17
N HIS A 92 6.69 -4.38 11.72
CA HIS A 92 5.42 -4.41 11.01
C HIS A 92 4.97 -3.04 10.52
N HIS A 93 5.70 -1.97 10.90
CA HIS A 93 5.39 -0.63 10.46
C HIS A 93 5.81 -0.43 9.01
N LEU A 94 4.94 0.23 8.21
CA LEU A 94 5.11 0.35 6.76
C LEU A 94 5.95 1.56 6.32
N TYR A 95 6.29 2.45 7.24
CA TYR A 95 7.07 3.65 6.95
C TYR A 95 8.55 3.38 6.75
N LEU A 96 9.14 2.59 7.64
CA LEU A 96 10.56 2.22 7.60
C LEU A 96 10.75 0.74 7.33
N ASP A 97 11.81 0.44 6.59
CA ASP A 97 12.33 -0.91 6.41
C ASP A 97 13.82 -0.92 6.77
N VAL A 98 14.17 -1.71 7.77
CA VAL A 98 15.55 -1.80 8.28
C VAL A 98 16.17 -3.10 7.78
N ASN A 99 17.27 -2.99 7.03
CA ASN A 99 18.01 -4.16 6.58
C ASN A 99 18.75 -4.79 7.79
N PRO A 100 18.46 -6.05 8.13
CA PRO A 100 19.07 -6.70 9.30
C PRO A 100 20.58 -6.89 9.16
N ASP A 101 21.09 -7.06 7.94
CA ASP A 101 22.51 -7.35 7.69
C ASP A 101 23.36 -6.08 7.72
N THR A 102 22.87 -5.00 7.13
CA THR A 102 23.64 -3.75 6.96
C THR A 102 23.22 -2.64 7.92
N GLY A 103 22.06 -2.78 8.58
CA GLY A 103 21.47 -1.74 9.43
C GLY A 103 20.99 -0.51 8.65
N SER A 104 21.03 -0.53 7.31
CA SER A 104 20.54 0.58 6.50
C SER A 104 19.03 0.73 6.62
N ILE A 105 18.57 1.97 6.69
CA ILE A 105 17.17 2.31 6.86
C ILE A 105 16.62 2.79 5.53
N LYS A 106 15.57 2.14 5.04
CA LYS A 106 14.83 2.56 3.86
C LYS A 106 13.54 3.23 4.30
N ILE A 107 13.36 4.48 3.90
CA ILE A 107 12.10 5.22 4.06
C ILE A 107 11.27 4.95 2.83
N ASN A 108 10.10 4.34 3.00
CA ASN A 108 9.23 3.96 1.88
C ASN A 108 8.52 5.17 1.28
N PHE A 109 8.14 6.15 2.10
CA PHE A 109 7.40 7.35 1.69
C PHE A 109 8.10 8.60 2.26
N PRO A 110 9.20 9.07 1.64
CA PRO A 110 9.97 10.19 2.18
C PRO A 110 9.24 11.54 2.12
N ASP A 111 8.19 11.64 1.31
CA ASP A 111 7.40 12.85 1.13
C ASP A 111 6.17 12.91 2.06
N LEU A 112 5.95 11.87 2.88
CA LEU A 112 4.85 11.77 3.84
C LEU A 112 5.40 11.62 5.26
N GLU A 113 4.68 12.15 6.22
CA GLU A 113 4.92 11.88 7.62
C GLU A 113 4.19 10.58 8.06
N PRO A 114 4.66 9.87 9.11
CA PRO A 114 4.03 8.62 9.54
C PRO A 114 2.52 8.70 9.81
N TRP A 115 2.05 9.83 10.33
CA TRP A 115 0.63 10.07 10.62
C TRP A 115 -0.22 10.48 9.40
N GLU A 116 0.41 10.82 8.28
CA GLU A 116 -0.27 11.13 7.02
C GLU A 116 -0.49 9.87 6.16
N MET A 117 0.10 8.75 6.55
CA MET A 117 -0.06 7.49 5.85
C MET A 117 -1.47 6.93 6.03
N ASN A 118 -2.07 6.45 4.96
CA ASN A 118 -3.36 5.76 5.01
C ASN A 118 -3.27 4.46 5.83
N GLU A 119 -2.14 3.77 5.72
CA GLU A 119 -1.87 2.50 6.37
C GLU A 119 -0.50 2.56 7.05
N THR A 120 -0.47 2.35 8.35
CA THR A 120 0.77 2.39 9.15
C THR A 120 1.28 1.01 9.53
N CYS A 121 0.42 0.01 9.64
CA CYS A 121 0.76 -1.32 10.14
C CYS A 121 0.33 -2.43 9.17
N SER A 122 1.26 -3.30 8.78
CA SER A 122 0.97 -4.45 7.92
C SER A 122 0.03 -5.47 8.56
N LEU A 123 0.00 -5.56 9.89
CA LEU A 123 -0.90 -6.46 10.60
C LEU A 123 -2.35 -5.96 10.56
N ASP A 124 -2.56 -4.63 10.60
CA ASP A 124 -3.91 -4.06 10.48
C ASP A 124 -4.49 -4.29 9.09
N VAL A 125 -3.63 -4.17 8.07
CA VAL A 125 -4.01 -4.51 6.68
C VAL A 125 -4.36 -5.98 6.55
N ALA A 126 -3.56 -6.88 7.15
CA ALA A 126 -3.79 -8.33 7.10
C ALA A 126 -5.09 -8.74 7.82
N ASP A 127 -5.43 -8.08 8.93
CA ASP A 127 -6.65 -8.39 9.71
C ASP A 127 -7.94 -8.05 8.96
N ARG A 128 -7.89 -7.14 7.97
CA ARG A 128 -9.05 -6.77 7.14
C ARG A 128 -9.40 -7.78 6.05
N GLY A 129 -8.51 -8.72 5.77
CA GLY A 129 -8.72 -9.76 4.77
C GLY A 129 -7.88 -9.61 3.51
N GLY A 130 -8.26 -10.34 2.44
CA GLY A 130 -7.50 -10.36 1.19
C GLY A 130 -7.64 -9.06 0.40
N ILE A 131 -6.49 -8.56 -0.09
CA ILE A 131 -6.37 -7.40 -0.98
C ILE A 131 -5.56 -7.78 -2.21
N THR A 132 -5.64 -6.99 -3.28
CA THR A 132 -4.94 -7.28 -4.54
C THR A 132 -3.43 -7.00 -4.43
N LEU A 133 -2.63 -7.67 -5.27
CA LEU A 133 -1.18 -7.45 -5.32
C LEU A 133 -0.81 -6.00 -5.71
N GLU A 134 -1.70 -5.32 -6.46
CA GLU A 134 -1.57 -3.91 -6.79
C GLU A 134 -1.71 -3.03 -5.56
N GLU A 135 -2.74 -3.26 -4.75
CA GLU A 135 -2.99 -2.50 -3.51
C GLU A 135 -1.86 -2.73 -2.49
N VAL A 136 -1.42 -3.98 -2.30
CA VAL A 136 -0.24 -4.27 -1.48
C VAL A 136 0.98 -3.51 -2.00
N GLY A 137 1.15 -3.45 -3.31
CA GLY A 137 2.23 -2.72 -3.95
C GLY A 137 2.18 -1.22 -3.69
N GLU A 138 1.00 -0.63 -3.63
CA GLU A 138 0.79 0.79 -3.29
C GLU A 138 1.09 1.05 -1.81
N ILE A 139 0.58 0.21 -0.92
CA ILE A 139 0.80 0.29 0.54
C ILE A 139 2.28 0.16 0.92
N MET A 140 3.02 -0.74 0.26
CA MET A 140 4.44 -0.99 0.55
C MET A 140 5.41 -0.19 -0.34
N ASN A 141 4.91 0.64 -1.23
CA ASN A 141 5.69 1.32 -2.27
C ASN A 141 6.58 0.37 -3.10
N LEU A 142 6.02 -0.78 -3.46
CA LEU A 142 6.67 -1.80 -4.27
C LEU A 142 5.90 -2.06 -5.58
N THR A 143 6.57 -2.66 -6.56
CA THR A 143 5.89 -3.07 -7.80
C THR A 143 5.08 -4.34 -7.55
N ARG A 144 3.95 -4.52 -8.26
CA ARG A 144 3.15 -5.74 -8.24
C ARG A 144 4.01 -7.00 -8.41
N GLU A 145 4.95 -6.97 -9.36
CA GLU A 145 5.85 -8.11 -9.60
C GLU A 145 6.77 -8.38 -8.41
N ARG A 146 7.24 -7.33 -7.73
CA ARG A 146 8.03 -7.51 -6.51
C ARG A 146 7.19 -8.11 -5.38
N ILE A 147 5.94 -7.71 -5.23
CA ILE A 147 5.01 -8.31 -4.25
C ILE A 147 4.80 -9.79 -4.57
N ARG A 148 4.54 -10.13 -5.85
CA ARG A 148 4.40 -11.52 -6.28
C ARG A 148 5.63 -12.37 -5.93
N GLN A 149 6.84 -11.82 -6.12
CA GLN A 149 8.07 -12.53 -5.75
C GLN A 149 8.20 -12.75 -4.23
N VAL A 150 7.80 -11.76 -3.43
CA VAL A 150 7.80 -11.85 -1.97
C VAL A 150 6.78 -12.88 -1.51
N GLU A 151 5.58 -12.85 -2.06
CA GLU A 151 4.51 -13.83 -1.78
C GLU A 151 4.97 -15.27 -2.05
N VAL A 152 5.48 -15.55 -3.25
CA VAL A 152 5.99 -16.89 -3.62
C VAL A 152 7.08 -17.35 -2.65
N ARG A 153 8.02 -16.46 -2.30
CA ARG A 153 9.09 -16.77 -1.35
C ARG A 153 8.52 -17.06 0.05
N GLY A 154 7.57 -16.25 0.52
CA GLY A 154 6.89 -16.46 1.80
C GLY A 154 6.16 -17.79 1.87
N LEU A 155 5.40 -18.13 0.82
CA LEU A 155 4.70 -19.43 0.72
C LEU A 155 5.66 -20.61 0.72
N LEU A 156 6.80 -20.50 0.04
CA LEU A 156 7.83 -21.54 0.07
C LEU A 156 8.42 -21.70 1.47
N GLN A 157 8.72 -20.60 2.16
CA GLN A 157 9.22 -20.64 3.55
C GLN A 157 8.19 -21.26 4.50
N LEU A 158 6.93 -20.89 4.38
CA LEU A 158 5.85 -21.51 5.16
C LEU A 158 5.74 -23.00 4.89
N LYS A 159 5.80 -23.41 3.63
CA LYS A 159 5.77 -24.84 3.25
C LYS A 159 6.94 -25.63 3.85
N MET A 160 8.12 -25.01 3.93
CA MET A 160 9.30 -25.66 4.52
C MET A 160 9.27 -25.67 6.05
N ALA A 161 8.64 -24.67 6.67
CA ALA A 161 8.52 -24.56 8.12
C ALA A 161 7.28 -25.27 8.70
N ALA A 162 6.28 -25.57 7.85
CA ALA A 162 5.10 -26.30 8.28
C ALA A 162 5.46 -27.75 8.60
N PRO A 163 4.97 -28.31 9.72
CA PRO A 163 5.13 -29.73 10.00
C PRO A 163 4.51 -30.54 8.86
N THR A 164 5.16 -31.65 8.48
CA THR A 164 4.63 -32.50 7.41
C THR A 164 3.34 -33.16 7.90
N ALA A 165 2.46 -33.55 6.97
CA ALA A 165 1.25 -34.27 7.34
C ALA A 165 1.57 -35.57 8.11
N GLU A 166 2.72 -36.18 7.82
CA GLU A 166 3.26 -37.34 8.52
C GLU A 166 3.62 -37.03 9.98
N ASP A 167 4.24 -35.88 10.24
CA ASP A 167 4.57 -35.42 11.61
C ASP A 167 3.31 -35.13 12.44
N MET A 168 2.21 -34.76 11.77
CA MET A 168 0.91 -34.55 12.42
C MET A 168 0.04 -35.78 12.47
N GLY A 169 0.52 -36.95 12.00
CA GLY A 169 -0.23 -38.22 11.95
C GLY A 169 -1.43 -38.21 10.97
N ILE A 170 -1.45 -37.24 10.03
CA ILE A 170 -2.52 -37.13 9.04
C ILE A 170 -2.15 -37.90 7.79
N THR A 171 -2.88 -38.99 7.52
CA THR A 171 -2.74 -39.79 6.29
C THR A 171 -3.52 -39.14 5.15
N ILE A 172 -2.82 -38.48 4.22
CA ILE A 172 -3.44 -37.92 3.02
C ILE A 172 -3.65 -39.04 2.00
N PRO A 173 -4.90 -39.34 1.59
CA PRO A 173 -5.15 -40.33 0.55
C PRO A 173 -4.55 -39.87 -0.78
N ARG A 174 -3.73 -40.74 -1.40
CA ARG A 174 -3.14 -40.41 -2.72
C ARG A 174 -4.23 -40.29 -3.78
N PRO A 175 -4.22 -39.23 -4.61
CA PRO A 175 -5.17 -39.15 -5.71
C PRO A 175 -4.99 -40.34 -6.65
N LYS A 176 -6.10 -41.03 -6.97
CA LYS A 176 -6.09 -42.11 -7.96
C LYS A 176 -5.66 -41.52 -9.30
N LYS A 177 -4.58 -42.06 -9.88
CA LYS A 177 -4.20 -41.75 -11.27
C LYS A 177 -5.27 -42.35 -12.17
N ASN A 178 -6.00 -41.48 -12.89
CA ASN A 178 -6.81 -41.91 -14.03
C ASN A 178 -5.92 -42.18 -15.22
#